data_76586f39f0ab175b3994d123f331df73
#
_entry.id   76586f39f0ab175b3994d123f331df73
#
_cell.length_a   1.000
_cell.length_b   1.000
_cell.length_c   1.000
_cell.angle_alpha   90.00
_cell.angle_beta   90.00
_cell.angle_gamma   90.00
#
_symmetry.space_group_name_H-M   'P 1'
#
loop_
_entity.id
_entity.type
_entity.pdbx_description
1 polymer ?
#
loop_
_entity_poly.entity_id
_entity_poly.type
_entity_poly.pdbx_seq_one_letter_code
_entity_poly.pdbx_strand_id
1 'polypeptide(L)'
;LGHSAGGHLALLAGARSELLVIEPDLIVGLAAISDVVNYAAGSNTCQAATPLFMGGNVSDRAQEYFNANPSNHGLHKNTVLLQGDIDEIVPLAQATLPGARTIISIGASHFDWANPDTLAYRRLLELLDENF
;
A
#
# COMPACT_ATOMS: atom_id res chain seq x y z
N LEU A 1 8.64 -3.61 -4.60
CA LEU A 1 7.40 -4.05 -3.94
C LEU A 1 7.51 -3.90 -2.42
N GLY A 2 6.38 -3.79 -1.76
CA GLY A 2 6.32 -3.73 -0.30
C GLY A 2 4.97 -4.22 0.23
N HIS A 3 4.99 -4.74 1.48
CA HIS A 3 3.81 -5.25 2.17
C HIS A 3 3.38 -4.31 3.31
N SER A 4 2.08 -4.05 3.48
CA SER A 4 1.52 -3.25 4.57
C SER A 4 2.14 -1.84 4.63
N ALA A 5 2.76 -1.46 5.74
CA ALA A 5 3.54 -0.22 5.86
C ALA A 5 4.72 -0.16 4.87
N GLY A 6 5.36 -1.29 4.54
CA GLY A 6 6.35 -1.37 3.46
C GLY A 6 5.73 -1.12 2.09
N GLY A 7 4.47 -1.51 1.88
CA GLY A 7 3.68 -1.17 0.70
C GLY A 7 3.42 0.35 0.59
N HIS A 8 3.08 0.99 1.70
CA HIS A 8 2.97 2.45 1.79
C HIS A 8 4.27 3.13 1.34
N LEU A 9 5.43 2.68 1.85
CA LEU A 9 6.72 3.23 1.45
C LEU A 9 7.05 2.97 -0.03
N ALA A 10 6.70 1.81 -0.56
CA ALA A 10 6.88 1.50 -1.97
C ALA A 10 6.04 2.43 -2.87
N LEU A 11 4.79 2.72 -2.50
CA LEU A 11 3.92 3.66 -3.20
C LEU A 11 4.48 5.08 -3.17
N LEU A 12 4.97 5.55 -2.00
CA LEU A 12 5.61 6.87 -1.88
C LEU A 12 6.89 6.97 -2.71
N ALA A 13 7.73 5.93 -2.71
CA ALA A 13 8.93 5.88 -3.54
C ALA A 13 8.58 5.94 -5.03
N GLY A 14 7.56 5.19 -5.45
CA GLY A 14 7.07 5.24 -6.83
C GLY A 14 6.50 6.60 -7.22
N ALA A 15 5.76 7.26 -6.31
CA ALA A 15 5.21 8.60 -6.52
C ALA A 15 6.28 9.69 -6.64
N ARG A 16 7.50 9.40 -6.22
CA ARG A 16 8.68 10.28 -6.28
C ARG A 16 9.83 9.61 -7.02
N SER A 17 9.52 8.83 -8.04
CA SER A 17 10.53 8.06 -8.80
C SER A 17 11.60 8.94 -9.43
N GLU A 18 11.29 10.21 -9.72
CA GLU A 18 12.26 11.19 -10.21
C GLU A 18 13.40 11.51 -9.23
N LEU A 19 13.23 11.18 -7.95
CA LEU A 19 14.28 11.33 -6.92
C LEU A 19 15.14 10.07 -6.76
N LEU A 20 14.76 8.97 -7.41
CA LEU A 20 15.49 7.72 -7.33
C LEU A 20 16.64 7.70 -8.34
N VAL A 21 17.77 7.08 -7.97
CA VAL A 21 18.93 6.90 -8.86
C VAL A 21 18.59 6.00 -10.04
N ILE A 22 17.73 5.03 -9.83
CA ILE A 22 17.22 4.11 -10.84
C ILE A 22 15.70 4.17 -10.82
N GLU A 23 15.08 4.48 -11.96
CA GLU A 23 13.62 4.44 -12.10
C GLU A 23 13.15 2.98 -11.97
N PRO A 24 12.18 2.67 -11.09
CA PRO A 24 11.64 1.32 -10.99
C PRO A 24 10.79 0.97 -12.22
N ASP A 25 10.83 -0.28 -12.67
CA ASP A 25 9.97 -0.76 -13.77
C ASP A 25 8.53 -0.98 -13.30
N LEU A 26 8.36 -1.40 -12.05
CA LEU A 26 7.08 -1.75 -11.46
C LEU A 26 7.04 -1.39 -9.97
N ILE A 27 5.93 -0.80 -9.52
CA ILE A 27 5.62 -0.58 -8.10
C ILE A 27 4.50 -1.53 -7.69
N VAL A 28 4.73 -2.36 -6.67
CA VAL A 28 3.71 -3.29 -6.15
C VAL A 28 3.46 -3.02 -4.67
N GLY A 29 2.22 -2.68 -4.35
CA GLY A 29 1.73 -2.58 -2.97
C GLY A 29 0.94 -3.84 -2.59
N LEU A 30 1.47 -4.62 -1.65
CA LEU A 30 0.79 -5.81 -1.10
C LEU A 30 0.09 -5.42 0.19
N ALA A 31 -1.24 -5.49 0.23
CA ALA A 31 -2.02 -5.03 1.38
C ALA A 31 -1.53 -3.66 1.88
N ALA A 32 -1.30 -2.73 0.94
CA ALA A 32 -0.61 -1.47 1.18
C ALA A 32 -1.55 -0.39 1.72
N ILE A 33 -1.00 0.50 2.57
CA ILE A 33 -1.69 1.70 3.00
C ILE A 33 -1.51 2.76 1.91
N SER A 34 -2.56 3.02 1.13
CA SER A 34 -2.56 4.00 0.02
C SER A 34 -3.02 5.39 0.44
N ASP A 35 -3.81 5.45 1.52
CA ASP A 35 -4.30 6.69 2.14
C ASP A 35 -4.08 6.64 3.66
N VAL A 36 -2.97 7.22 4.10
CA VAL A 36 -2.57 7.22 5.51
C VAL A 36 -3.49 8.08 6.39
N VAL A 37 -4.15 9.09 5.82
CA VAL A 37 -5.11 9.95 6.54
C VAL A 37 -6.35 9.13 6.89
N ASN A 38 -6.92 8.44 5.91
CA ASN A 38 -8.08 7.57 6.11
C ASN A 38 -7.72 6.37 7.00
N TYR A 39 -6.53 5.80 6.82
CA TYR A 39 -6.05 4.69 7.64
C TYR A 39 -5.94 5.07 9.12
N ALA A 40 -5.41 6.26 9.44
CA ALA A 40 -5.27 6.78 10.80
C ALA A 40 -6.61 7.02 11.52
N ALA A 41 -7.72 7.13 10.78
CA ALA A 41 -9.06 7.30 11.35
C ALA A 41 -9.71 5.98 11.82
N GLY A 42 -9.08 4.83 11.51
CA GLY A 42 -9.58 3.52 11.89
C GLY A 42 -9.26 3.14 13.35
N SER A 43 -9.76 1.99 13.78
CA SER A 43 -9.75 1.59 15.19
C SER A 43 -9.01 0.30 15.51
N ASN A 44 -8.52 -0.45 14.50
CA ASN A 44 -7.68 -1.62 14.79
C ASN A 44 -6.30 -1.18 15.34
N THR A 45 -5.56 -2.10 15.93
CA THR A 45 -4.29 -1.81 16.61
C THR A 45 -3.27 -1.11 15.70
N CYS A 46 -3.16 -1.52 14.43
CA CYS A 46 -2.24 -0.90 13.49
C CYS A 46 -2.68 0.50 13.06
N GLN A 47 -3.99 0.69 12.85
CA GLN A 47 -4.56 2.00 12.56
C GLN A 47 -4.37 2.96 13.73
N ALA A 48 -4.65 2.52 14.96
CA ALA A 48 -4.45 3.31 16.17
C ALA A 48 -2.98 3.68 16.44
N ALA A 49 -2.03 2.89 15.95
CA ALA A 49 -0.60 3.19 16.05
C ALA A 49 -0.14 4.30 15.09
N THR A 50 -0.91 4.60 14.05
CA THR A 50 -0.51 5.59 13.02
C THR A 50 -0.28 6.99 13.60
N PRO A 51 -1.12 7.57 14.46
CA PRO A 51 -0.84 8.86 15.08
C PRO A 51 0.43 8.87 15.94
N LEU A 52 0.75 7.77 16.60
CA LEU A 52 2.00 7.66 17.38
C LEU A 52 3.22 7.70 16.46
N PHE A 53 3.16 6.97 15.35
CA PHE A 53 4.21 6.97 14.33
C PHE A 53 4.38 8.34 13.65
N MET A 54 3.27 9.03 13.35
CA MET A 54 3.26 10.35 12.71
C MET A 54 3.58 11.52 13.66
N GLY A 55 3.69 11.25 14.97
CA GLY A 55 3.99 12.24 16.00
C GLY A 55 2.80 13.12 16.39
N GLY A 56 1.57 12.69 16.07
CA GLY A 56 0.32 13.39 16.39
C GLY A 56 -0.82 12.99 15.46
N ASN A 57 -2.01 13.49 15.76
CA ASN A 57 -3.19 13.30 14.92
C ASN A 57 -3.08 14.06 13.58
N VAL A 58 -3.98 13.77 12.64
CA VAL A 58 -4.05 14.45 11.34
C VAL A 58 -4.21 15.97 11.50
N SER A 59 -5.02 16.43 12.47
CA SER A 59 -5.21 17.86 12.75
C SER A 59 -3.93 18.57 13.24
N ASP A 60 -3.07 17.84 13.96
CA ASP A 60 -1.87 18.39 14.59
C ASP A 60 -0.65 18.33 13.66
N ARG A 61 -0.69 17.41 12.71
CA ARG A 61 0.40 17.08 11.76
C ARG A 61 -0.07 17.05 10.30
N ALA A 62 -0.95 17.98 9.94
CA ALA A 62 -1.61 17.98 8.63
C ALA A 62 -0.61 17.94 7.45
N GLN A 63 0.51 18.68 7.55
CA GLN A 63 1.51 18.73 6.48
C GLN A 63 2.30 17.43 6.38
N GLU A 64 2.63 16.81 7.53
CA GLU A 64 3.33 15.53 7.58
C GLU A 64 2.46 14.42 6.98
N TYR A 65 1.16 14.38 7.34
CA TYR A 65 0.21 13.45 6.73
C TYR A 65 0.02 13.70 5.24
N PHE A 66 -0.07 14.95 4.81
CA PHE A 66 -0.15 15.29 3.38
C PHE A 66 1.09 14.77 2.63
N ASN A 67 2.28 15.01 3.16
CA ASN A 67 3.54 14.58 2.55
C ASN A 67 3.72 13.06 2.55
N ALA A 68 3.20 12.38 3.57
CA ALA A 68 3.27 10.92 3.72
C ALA A 68 2.16 10.18 2.98
N ASN A 69 1.16 10.87 2.41
CA ASN A 69 0.02 10.21 1.80
C ASN A 69 0.25 9.93 0.31
N PRO A 70 0.40 8.65 -0.12
CA PRO A 70 0.60 8.31 -1.52
C PRO A 70 -0.48 8.90 -2.45
N SER A 71 -1.74 8.96 -1.99
CA SER A 71 -2.85 9.49 -2.79
C SER A 71 -2.75 10.99 -3.10
N ASN A 72 -1.88 11.74 -2.41
CA ASN A 72 -1.65 13.16 -2.66
C ASN A 72 -0.52 13.44 -3.68
N HIS A 73 0.17 12.40 -4.13
CA HIS A 73 1.30 12.52 -5.04
C HIS A 73 0.99 11.88 -6.38
N GLY A 74 1.83 12.17 -7.36
CA GLY A 74 1.77 11.49 -8.65
C GLY A 74 1.98 9.98 -8.49
N LEU A 75 1.37 9.21 -9.38
CA LEU A 75 1.49 7.75 -9.37
C LEU A 75 2.53 7.32 -10.41
N HIS A 76 3.38 6.38 -10.06
CA HIS A 76 4.22 5.71 -11.06
C HIS A 76 3.32 4.97 -12.06
N LYS A 77 3.62 5.10 -13.36
CA LYS A 77 2.79 4.55 -14.47
C LYS A 77 2.46 3.08 -14.34
N ASN A 78 3.39 2.29 -13.79
CA ASN A 78 3.24 0.85 -13.58
C ASN A 78 3.05 0.57 -12.07
N THR A 79 1.94 1.01 -11.49
CA THR A 79 1.60 0.73 -10.09
C THR A 79 0.49 -0.29 -10.00
N VAL A 80 0.71 -1.35 -9.22
CA VAL A 80 -0.27 -2.41 -8.94
C VAL A 80 -0.49 -2.54 -7.43
N LEU A 81 -1.76 -2.60 -7.04
CA LEU A 81 -2.18 -2.93 -5.68
C LEU A 81 -2.71 -4.36 -5.65
N LEU A 82 -2.21 -5.17 -4.75
CA LEU A 82 -2.70 -6.51 -4.45
C LEU A 82 -3.32 -6.51 -3.06
N GLN A 83 -4.63 -6.80 -2.96
CA GLN A 83 -5.37 -6.71 -1.70
C GLN A 83 -6.25 -7.94 -1.48
N GLY A 84 -6.31 -8.39 -0.22
CA GLY A 84 -7.25 -9.41 0.23
C GLY A 84 -8.59 -8.80 0.64
N ASP A 85 -9.69 -9.46 0.32
CA ASP A 85 -11.04 -8.98 0.66
C ASP A 85 -11.44 -9.22 2.11
N ILE A 86 -10.72 -10.11 2.81
CA ILE A 86 -10.90 -10.37 4.25
C ILE A 86 -9.73 -9.85 5.12
N ASP A 87 -8.98 -8.87 4.62
CA ASP A 87 -7.91 -8.23 5.38
C ASP A 87 -8.49 -7.31 6.47
N GLU A 88 -8.32 -7.71 7.74
CA GLU A 88 -8.78 -6.95 8.90
C GLU A 88 -7.77 -5.91 9.41
N ILE A 89 -6.55 -5.91 8.88
CA ILE A 89 -5.46 -5.00 9.30
C ILE A 89 -5.42 -3.79 8.38
N VAL A 90 -5.35 -4.03 7.06
CA VAL A 90 -5.46 -2.97 6.06
C VAL A 90 -6.77 -3.16 5.29
N PRO A 91 -7.79 -2.34 5.59
CA PRO A 91 -9.11 -2.50 5.01
C PRO A 91 -9.11 -2.40 3.48
N LEU A 92 -10.06 -3.09 2.83
CA LEU A 92 -10.24 -3.10 1.38
C LEU A 92 -10.34 -1.68 0.77
N ALA A 93 -10.81 -0.69 1.54
CA ALA A 93 -10.85 0.71 1.11
C ALA A 93 -9.46 1.27 0.74
N GLN A 94 -8.39 0.71 1.30
CA GLN A 94 -7.00 1.08 0.95
C GLN A 94 -6.55 0.54 -0.42
N ALA A 95 -7.30 -0.37 -1.01
CA ALA A 95 -7.03 -0.87 -2.37
C ALA A 95 -7.51 0.10 -3.48
N THR A 96 -7.84 1.33 -3.12
CA THR A 96 -8.30 2.37 -4.05
C THR A 96 -7.23 3.46 -4.17
N LEU A 97 -6.53 3.46 -5.30
CA LEU A 97 -5.59 4.52 -5.66
C LEU A 97 -5.80 4.86 -7.14
N PRO A 98 -6.32 6.06 -7.46
CA PRO A 98 -6.64 6.42 -8.83
C PRO A 98 -5.43 6.27 -9.77
N GLY A 99 -5.61 5.53 -10.85
CA GLY A 99 -4.55 5.24 -11.83
C GLY A 99 -3.76 3.96 -11.56
N ALA A 100 -3.85 3.36 -10.37
CA ALA A 100 -3.25 2.05 -10.12
C ALA A 100 -4.15 0.92 -10.64
N ARG A 101 -3.52 -0.16 -11.15
CA ARG A 101 -4.20 -1.43 -11.37
C ARG A 101 -4.41 -2.10 -10.00
N THR A 102 -5.63 -2.51 -9.69
CA THR A 102 -5.94 -3.21 -8.44
C THR A 102 -6.35 -4.65 -8.73
N ILE A 103 -5.79 -5.59 -7.97
CA ILE A 103 -6.14 -7.02 -8.01
C ILE A 103 -6.59 -7.44 -6.63
N ILE A 104 -7.84 -7.89 -6.51
CA ILE A 104 -8.42 -8.40 -5.26
C ILE A 104 -8.32 -9.91 -5.25
N SER A 105 -7.79 -10.47 -4.18
CA SER A 105 -7.74 -11.92 -3.94
C SER A 105 -8.84 -12.30 -2.95
N ILE A 106 -9.83 -13.04 -3.44
CA ILE A 106 -10.98 -13.48 -2.65
C ILE A 106 -10.53 -14.50 -1.59
N GLY A 107 -10.95 -14.26 -0.35
CA GLY A 107 -10.61 -15.09 0.81
C GLY A 107 -9.19 -14.88 1.33
N ALA A 108 -8.44 -13.91 0.81
CA ALA A 108 -7.10 -13.60 1.29
C ALA A 108 -7.12 -12.62 2.46
N SER A 109 -6.33 -12.92 3.48
CA SER A 109 -6.06 -12.09 4.64
C SER A 109 -4.77 -11.27 4.47
N HIS A 110 -4.43 -10.48 5.50
CA HIS A 110 -3.28 -9.56 5.46
C HIS A 110 -1.95 -10.22 5.12
N PHE A 111 -1.63 -11.38 5.72
CA PHE A 111 -0.34 -12.05 5.59
C PHE A 111 -0.26 -13.08 4.47
N ASP A 112 -1.37 -13.34 3.77
CA ASP A 112 -1.40 -14.35 2.71
C ASP A 112 -0.49 -13.99 1.53
N TRP A 113 -0.20 -12.71 1.34
CA TRP A 113 0.76 -12.22 0.34
C TRP A 113 2.21 -12.59 0.62
N ALA A 114 2.54 -12.95 1.88
CA ALA A 114 3.87 -13.37 2.32
C ALA A 114 3.96 -14.87 2.62
N ASN A 115 2.86 -15.62 2.44
CA ASN A 115 2.80 -17.05 2.70
C ASN A 115 2.80 -17.85 1.40
N PRO A 116 3.88 -18.61 1.08
CA PRO A 116 4.02 -19.37 -0.17
C PRO A 116 2.91 -20.39 -0.45
N ASP A 117 2.22 -20.86 0.60
CA ASP A 117 1.19 -21.89 0.48
C ASP A 117 -0.18 -21.33 0.03
N THR A 118 -0.32 -20.00 -0.10
CA THR A 118 -1.58 -19.34 -0.40
C THR A 118 -1.78 -19.04 -1.90
N LEU A 119 -3.04 -18.85 -2.28
CA LEU A 119 -3.39 -18.37 -3.62
C LEU A 119 -2.94 -16.91 -3.84
N ALA A 120 -2.98 -16.08 -2.80
CA ALA A 120 -2.54 -14.69 -2.87
C ALA A 120 -1.05 -14.60 -3.25
N TYR A 121 -0.19 -15.40 -2.60
CA TYR A 121 1.23 -15.44 -2.94
C TYR A 121 1.47 -15.91 -4.39
N ARG A 122 0.74 -16.91 -4.85
CA ARG A 122 0.83 -17.37 -6.26
C ARG A 122 0.43 -16.26 -7.24
N ARG A 123 -0.61 -15.48 -6.91
CA ARG A 123 -1.01 -14.30 -7.70
C ARG A 123 0.09 -13.25 -7.80
N LEU A 124 0.83 -13.04 -6.70
CA LEU A 124 2.01 -12.17 -6.71
C LEU A 124 3.09 -12.69 -7.68
N LEU A 125 3.40 -13.98 -7.63
CA LEU A 125 4.39 -14.57 -8.53
C LEU A 125 3.97 -14.46 -10.00
N GLU A 126 2.71 -14.76 -10.32
CA GLU A 126 2.14 -14.58 -11.66
C GLU A 126 2.31 -13.13 -12.17
N LEU A 127 1.99 -12.14 -11.31
CA LEU A 127 2.20 -10.73 -11.65
C LEU A 127 3.66 -10.40 -11.96
N LEU A 128 4.59 -10.93 -11.17
CA LEU A 128 6.01 -10.69 -11.38
C LEU A 128 6.48 -11.34 -12.69
N ASP A 129 6.10 -12.58 -12.97
CA ASP A 129 6.44 -13.29 -14.21
C ASP A 129 5.88 -12.59 -15.47
N GLU A 130 4.72 -11.94 -15.36
CA GLU A 130 4.13 -11.15 -16.46
C GLU A 130 4.94 -9.88 -16.80
N ASN A 131 5.75 -9.38 -15.86
CA ASN A 131 6.43 -8.08 -15.98
C ASN A 131 7.95 -8.16 -16.08
N PHE A 132 8.53 -9.34 -15.93
CA PHE A 132 9.96 -9.61 -16.00
C PHE A 132 10.29 -10.88 -16.77
#